data_ab8cb43627f185107302c65f17b87c90
#
_entry.id   ab8cb43627f185107302c65f17b87c90
#
_cell.length_a   1.000
_cell.length_b   1.000
_cell.length_c   1.000
_cell.angle_alpha   90.00
_cell.angle_beta   90.00
_cell.angle_gamma   90.00
#
_symmetry.space_group_name_H-M   'P 1'
#
loop_
_entity.id
_entity.type
_entity.pdbx_description
1 polymer ?
#
loop_
_entity_poly.entity_id
_entity_poly.type
_entity_poly.pdbx_seq_one_letter_code
_entity_poly.pdbx_strand_id
1 'polypeptide(L)'
;MKALSLEKRQLCDIQGRLFELALKKGYDCPAFIETFMNSKAAAALDDVYDRLQWAGEEYILEELEEEADGLKKAGTLYDREVMYWAGYLYRYWHYYTDEYSREIYKIADAKTVNECWRGFHTLDVTMAIDDLKEIYNQVHEKRRNL
;
A
#
# COMPACT_ATOMS: atom_id res chain seq x y z
N MET A 1 -20.79 -1.43 9.86
CA MET A 1 -19.43 -0.89 9.77
C MET A 1 -19.47 0.56 9.31
N LYS A 2 -18.72 1.41 9.98
CA LYS A 2 -18.71 2.82 9.62
C LYS A 2 -17.87 3.06 8.36
N ALA A 3 -18.39 3.84 7.43
CA ALA A 3 -17.60 4.31 6.31
C ALA A 3 -16.45 5.20 6.82
N LEU A 4 -15.34 5.24 6.10
CA LEU A 4 -14.25 6.12 6.45
C LEU A 4 -14.68 7.59 6.30
N SER A 5 -14.09 8.46 7.12
CA SER A 5 -14.27 9.89 6.98
C SER A 5 -13.75 10.36 5.63
N LEU A 6 -14.21 11.54 5.20
CA LEU A 6 -13.74 12.13 3.94
C LEU A 6 -12.22 12.30 3.94
N GLU A 7 -11.66 12.75 5.05
CA GLU A 7 -10.22 12.98 5.19
C GLU A 7 -9.43 11.69 5.01
N LYS A 8 -9.89 10.60 5.62
CA LYS A 8 -9.23 9.29 5.48
C LYS A 8 -9.33 8.76 4.06
N ARG A 9 -10.49 8.93 3.42
CA ARG A 9 -10.65 8.53 2.02
C ARG A 9 -9.75 9.33 1.09
N GLN A 10 -9.56 10.62 1.37
CA GLN A 10 -8.63 11.45 0.62
C GLN A 10 -7.20 10.94 0.76
N LEU A 11 -6.80 10.50 1.95
CA LEU A 11 -5.46 9.93 2.15
C LEU A 11 -5.30 8.60 1.41
N CYS A 12 -6.35 7.79 1.33
CA CYS A 12 -6.33 6.58 0.51
C CYS A 12 -6.10 6.93 -0.97
N ASP A 13 -6.82 7.93 -1.47
CA ASP A 13 -6.67 8.41 -2.85
C ASP A 13 -5.27 8.95 -3.10
N ILE A 14 -4.75 9.74 -2.18
CA ILE A 14 -3.39 10.30 -2.28
C ILE A 14 -2.37 9.16 -2.36
N GLN A 15 -2.50 8.13 -1.54
CA GLN A 15 -1.57 7.01 -1.59
C GLN A 15 -1.70 6.21 -2.90
N GLY A 16 -2.92 6.07 -3.42
CA GLY A 16 -3.12 5.49 -4.75
C GLY A 16 -2.41 6.30 -5.83
N ARG A 17 -2.55 7.62 -5.79
CA ARG A 17 -1.87 8.52 -6.73
C ARG A 17 -0.35 8.49 -6.55
N LEU A 18 0.12 8.34 -5.32
CA LEU A 18 1.55 8.19 -5.04
C LEU A 18 2.12 6.97 -5.75
N PHE A 19 1.41 5.84 -5.68
CA PHE A 19 1.84 4.62 -6.35
C PHE A 19 1.80 4.77 -7.87
N GLU A 20 0.77 5.43 -8.41
CA GLU A 20 0.73 5.74 -9.85
C GLU A 20 1.90 6.63 -10.27
N LEU A 21 2.23 7.62 -9.45
CA LEU A 21 3.32 8.55 -9.73
C LEU A 21 4.67 7.83 -9.76
N ALA A 22 4.87 6.87 -8.87
CA ALA A 22 6.08 6.06 -8.86
C ALA A 22 6.23 5.27 -10.16
N LEU A 23 5.14 4.70 -10.65
CA LEU A 23 5.13 4.01 -11.95
C LEU A 23 5.47 4.99 -13.08
N LYS A 24 4.87 6.16 -13.07
CA LYS A 24 5.10 7.19 -14.09
C LYS A 24 6.57 7.61 -14.13
N LYS A 25 7.23 7.64 -12.97
CA LYS A 25 8.66 7.96 -12.89
C LYS A 25 9.56 6.77 -13.28
N GLY A 26 8.99 5.61 -13.54
CA GLY A 26 9.72 4.43 -13.99
C GLY A 26 10.38 3.62 -12.88
N TYR A 27 9.94 3.76 -11.64
CA TYR A 27 10.47 2.95 -10.55
C TYR A 27 10.03 1.50 -10.68
N ASP A 28 10.92 0.57 -10.30
CA ASP A 28 10.56 -0.83 -10.15
C ASP A 28 9.43 -0.95 -9.14
N CYS A 29 8.27 -1.43 -9.58
CA CYS A 29 7.07 -1.37 -8.76
C CYS A 29 7.13 -2.19 -7.47
N PRO A 30 7.52 -3.48 -7.49
CA PRO A 30 7.63 -4.22 -6.23
C PRO A 30 8.65 -3.61 -5.28
N ALA A 31 9.79 -3.14 -5.78
CA ALA A 31 10.80 -2.51 -4.93
C ALA A 31 10.30 -1.20 -4.33
N PHE A 32 9.59 -0.38 -5.12
CA PHE A 32 9.00 0.85 -4.63
C PHE A 32 8.00 0.57 -3.50
N ILE A 33 7.10 -0.38 -3.72
CA ILE A 33 6.06 -0.71 -2.74
C ILE A 33 6.69 -1.19 -1.43
N GLU A 34 7.66 -2.09 -1.52
CA GLU A 34 8.36 -2.58 -0.34
C GLU A 34 9.05 -1.45 0.42
N THR A 35 9.78 -0.62 -0.31
CA THR A 35 10.50 0.51 0.30
C THR A 35 9.53 1.49 0.96
N PHE A 36 8.44 1.83 0.27
CA PHE A 36 7.46 2.77 0.83
C PHE A 36 6.77 2.20 2.06
N MET A 37 6.28 0.98 2.00
CA MET A 37 5.52 0.40 3.12
C MET A 37 6.37 0.23 4.39
N ASN A 38 7.68 0.15 4.26
CA ASN A 38 8.60 0.04 5.38
C ASN A 38 9.26 1.38 5.75
N SER A 39 8.85 2.47 5.11
CA SER A 39 9.50 3.78 5.26
C SER A 39 8.96 4.58 6.44
N LYS A 40 9.72 5.60 6.80
CA LYS A 40 9.28 6.61 7.76
C LYS A 40 8.12 7.43 7.21
N ALA A 41 8.09 7.65 5.88
CA ALA A 41 6.99 8.36 5.25
C ALA A 41 5.67 7.61 5.45
N ALA A 42 5.66 6.29 5.22
CA ALA A 42 4.46 5.49 5.46
C ALA A 42 4.08 5.48 6.95
N ALA A 43 5.06 5.39 7.83
CA ALA A 43 4.81 5.44 9.28
C ALA A 43 4.19 6.78 9.70
N ALA A 44 4.61 7.88 9.10
CA ALA A 44 4.01 9.20 9.34
C ALA A 44 2.55 9.23 8.92
N LEU A 45 2.22 8.60 7.79
CA LEU A 45 0.84 8.51 7.32
C LEU A 45 -0.01 7.59 8.22
N ASP A 46 0.62 6.63 8.88
CA ASP A 46 -0.06 5.75 9.85
C ASP A 46 -0.40 6.46 11.17
N ASP A 47 0.27 7.57 11.46
CA ASP A 47 0.07 8.29 12.72
C ASP A 47 -1.32 8.92 12.78
N VAL A 48 -1.77 9.19 13.98
CA VAL A 48 -3.05 9.88 14.19
C VAL A 48 -2.99 11.29 13.63
N TYR A 49 -1.83 11.93 13.72
CA TYR A 49 -1.65 13.29 13.24
C TYR A 49 -0.19 13.52 12.83
N ASP A 50 0.02 13.84 11.55
CA ASP A 50 1.36 14.18 11.03
C ASP A 50 1.21 15.16 9.86
N ARG A 51 2.15 16.08 9.75
CA ARG A 51 2.14 17.11 8.69
C ARG A 51 2.16 16.51 7.28
N LEU A 52 2.74 15.33 7.13
CA LEU A 52 2.83 14.66 5.82
C LEU A 52 1.45 14.30 5.26
N GLN A 53 0.46 14.16 6.13
CA GLN A 53 -0.92 13.86 5.73
C GLN A 53 -1.58 15.00 4.93
N TRP A 54 -1.00 16.19 4.97
CA TRP A 54 -1.51 17.36 4.25
C TRP A 54 -0.71 17.69 2.99
N ALA A 55 0.31 16.89 2.68
CA ALA A 55 1.34 17.28 1.73
C ALA A 55 1.02 16.94 0.26
N GLY A 56 0.22 15.91 0.00
CA GLY A 56 -0.02 15.44 -1.36
C GLY A 56 1.06 14.47 -1.85
N GLU A 57 0.76 13.76 -2.93
CA GLU A 57 1.57 12.62 -3.41
C GLU A 57 2.96 13.02 -3.89
N GLU A 58 3.08 14.18 -4.52
CA GLU A 58 4.37 14.62 -5.05
C GLU A 58 5.38 14.89 -3.94
N TYR A 59 4.93 15.57 -2.90
CA TYR A 59 5.79 15.87 -1.74
C TYR A 59 6.13 14.58 -0.98
N ILE A 60 5.17 13.70 -0.80
CA ILE A 60 5.40 12.41 -0.13
C ILE A 60 6.47 11.61 -0.87
N LEU A 61 6.40 11.61 -2.21
CA LEU A 61 7.39 10.91 -3.02
C LEU A 61 8.78 11.52 -2.85
N GLU A 62 8.88 12.84 -2.82
CA GLU A 62 10.16 13.53 -2.58
C GLU A 62 10.77 13.14 -1.23
N GLU A 63 9.95 13.09 -0.19
CA GLU A 63 10.40 12.67 1.14
C GLU A 63 10.89 11.22 1.11
N LEU A 64 10.19 10.35 0.41
CA LEU A 64 10.62 8.96 0.26
C LEU A 64 11.93 8.85 -0.51
N GLU A 65 12.08 9.62 -1.59
CA GLU A 65 13.29 9.61 -2.40
C GLU A 65 14.51 10.03 -1.59
N GLU A 66 14.35 11.03 -0.73
CA GLU A 66 15.43 11.46 0.17
C GLU A 66 15.75 10.38 1.21
N GLU A 67 14.72 9.82 1.81
CA GLU A 67 14.89 8.80 2.85
C GLU A 67 15.55 7.53 2.31
N ALA A 68 15.15 7.09 1.13
CA ALA A 68 15.59 5.82 0.54
C ALA A 68 16.98 5.89 -0.10
N ASP A 69 17.50 7.09 -0.33
CA ASP A 69 18.79 7.30 -0.99
C ASP A 69 18.92 6.51 -2.30
N GLY A 70 17.96 6.69 -3.15
CA GLY A 70 17.90 6.07 -4.47
C GLY A 70 16.95 4.89 -4.54
N LEU A 71 15.92 5.05 -5.36
CA LEU A 71 14.96 3.99 -5.64
C LEU A 71 15.35 3.32 -6.96
N LYS A 72 15.21 1.99 -7.00
CA LYS A 72 15.52 1.22 -8.21
C LYS A 72 14.59 1.62 -9.35
N LYS A 73 15.15 1.93 -10.51
CA LYS A 73 14.40 2.23 -11.72
C LYS A 73 14.42 1.05 -12.68
N ALA A 74 13.45 1.03 -13.58
CA ALA A 74 13.24 -0.06 -14.51
C ALA A 74 12.94 -1.38 -13.76
N GLY A 75 13.10 -2.51 -14.36
CA GLY A 75 12.75 -3.79 -13.72
C GLY A 75 11.30 -4.13 -13.97
N THR A 76 10.56 -4.49 -12.92
CA THR A 76 9.17 -4.92 -13.04
C THR A 76 8.22 -3.73 -12.90
N LEU A 77 7.41 -3.51 -13.93
CA LEU A 77 6.40 -2.46 -13.92
C LEU A 77 5.01 -3.11 -13.87
N TYR A 78 4.22 -2.70 -12.89
CA TYR A 78 2.82 -3.12 -12.78
C TYR A 78 1.93 -2.15 -13.57
N ASP A 79 0.73 -2.59 -13.91
CA ASP A 79 -0.23 -1.72 -14.57
C ASP A 79 -0.62 -0.57 -13.65
N ARG A 80 -0.95 0.58 -14.26
CA ARG A 80 -1.32 1.78 -13.51
C ARG A 80 -2.50 1.52 -12.57
N GLU A 81 -3.49 0.78 -13.04
CA GLU A 81 -4.68 0.46 -12.26
C GLU A 81 -4.34 -0.39 -11.03
N VAL A 82 -3.41 -1.32 -11.19
CA VAL A 82 -2.91 -2.14 -10.08
C VAL A 82 -2.22 -1.25 -9.06
N MET A 83 -1.38 -0.32 -9.51
CA MET A 83 -0.64 0.57 -8.61
C MET A 83 -1.59 1.47 -7.81
N TYR A 84 -2.58 2.08 -8.47
CA TYR A 84 -3.56 2.90 -7.76
C TYR A 84 -4.33 2.08 -6.72
N TRP A 85 -4.84 0.92 -7.14
CA TRP A 85 -5.59 0.04 -6.26
C TRP A 85 -4.74 -0.40 -5.05
N ALA A 86 -3.51 -0.78 -5.29
CA ALA A 86 -2.61 -1.21 -4.21
C ALA A 86 -2.38 -0.10 -3.20
N GLY A 87 -2.08 1.11 -3.66
CA GLY A 87 -1.87 2.25 -2.75
C GLY A 87 -3.10 2.55 -1.93
N TYR A 88 -4.26 2.59 -2.57
CA TYR A 88 -5.54 2.84 -1.91
C TYR A 88 -5.85 1.75 -0.89
N LEU A 89 -5.72 0.49 -1.31
CA LEU A 89 -6.00 -0.68 -0.47
C LEU A 89 -5.16 -0.68 0.80
N TYR A 90 -3.86 -0.46 0.68
CA TYR A 90 -2.96 -0.48 1.82
C TYR A 90 -3.30 0.60 2.84
N ARG A 91 -3.62 1.82 2.38
CA ARG A 91 -3.98 2.90 3.31
C ARG A 91 -5.33 2.66 3.95
N TYR A 92 -6.30 2.18 3.18
CA TYR A 92 -7.60 1.79 3.71
C TYR A 92 -7.45 0.70 4.78
N TRP A 93 -6.58 -0.26 4.52
CA TRP A 93 -6.28 -1.37 5.43
C TRP A 93 -5.87 -0.87 6.81
N HIS A 94 -4.97 0.10 6.84
CA HIS A 94 -4.56 0.71 8.12
C HIS A 94 -5.76 1.25 8.89
N TYR A 95 -6.65 1.98 8.24
CA TYR A 95 -7.83 2.56 8.90
C TYR A 95 -8.85 1.51 9.32
N TYR A 96 -8.94 0.43 8.57
CA TYR A 96 -9.89 -0.65 8.84
C TYR A 96 -9.47 -1.54 10.02
N THR A 97 -8.16 -1.81 10.16
CA THR A 97 -7.65 -2.80 11.12
C THR A 97 -6.78 -2.21 12.22
N ASP A 98 -6.36 -0.96 12.09
CA ASP A 98 -5.34 -0.29 12.91
C ASP A 98 -3.93 -0.90 12.78
N GLU A 99 -3.73 -1.83 11.84
CA GLU A 99 -2.40 -2.34 11.54
C GLU A 99 -1.57 -1.25 10.86
N TYR A 100 -0.26 -1.25 11.11
CA TYR A 100 0.65 -0.27 10.50
C TYR A 100 1.13 -0.75 9.14
N SER A 101 1.56 0.17 8.30
CA SER A 101 2.01 -0.13 6.93
C SER A 101 3.02 -1.26 6.88
N ARG A 102 4.00 -1.25 7.77
CA ARG A 102 5.04 -2.28 7.84
C ARG A 102 4.46 -3.67 8.11
N GLU A 103 3.48 -3.75 9.03
CA GLU A 103 2.81 -5.00 9.36
C GLU A 103 1.95 -5.49 8.21
N ILE A 104 1.22 -4.58 7.59
CA ILE A 104 0.35 -4.87 6.44
C ILE A 104 1.17 -5.48 5.30
N TYR A 105 2.34 -4.90 5.02
CA TYR A 105 3.20 -5.38 3.94
C TYR A 105 3.65 -6.83 4.17
N LYS A 106 3.90 -7.22 5.42
CA LYS A 106 4.26 -8.61 5.75
C LYS A 106 3.12 -9.58 5.47
N ILE A 107 1.88 -9.12 5.59
CA ILE A 107 0.70 -9.97 5.32
C ILE A 107 0.45 -10.07 3.83
N ALA A 108 0.56 -8.97 3.09
CA ALA A 108 0.28 -8.93 1.66
C ALA A 108 1.34 -8.08 0.95
N ASP A 109 2.39 -8.74 0.48
CA ASP A 109 3.47 -8.03 -0.22
C ASP A 109 3.04 -7.59 -1.62
N ALA A 110 3.92 -6.86 -2.29
CA ALA A 110 3.64 -6.29 -3.60
C ALA A 110 3.22 -7.35 -4.62
N LYS A 111 3.93 -8.48 -4.64
CA LYS A 111 3.64 -9.55 -5.57
C LYS A 111 2.25 -10.13 -5.33
N THR A 112 1.92 -10.39 -4.07
CA THR A 112 0.60 -10.92 -3.69
C THR A 112 -0.52 -9.96 -4.11
N VAL A 113 -0.37 -8.67 -3.82
CA VAL A 113 -1.39 -7.68 -4.17
C VAL A 113 -1.55 -7.58 -5.69
N ASN A 114 -0.44 -7.58 -6.43
CA ASN A 114 -0.49 -7.55 -7.88
C ASN A 114 -1.22 -8.77 -8.45
N GLU A 115 -0.93 -9.95 -7.94
CA GLU A 115 -1.56 -11.20 -8.39
C GLU A 115 -3.05 -11.25 -8.05
N CYS A 116 -3.45 -10.65 -6.92
CA CYS A 116 -4.83 -10.68 -6.47
C CYS A 116 -5.70 -9.59 -7.11
N TRP A 117 -5.12 -8.59 -7.77
CA TRP A 117 -5.88 -7.47 -8.33
C TRP A 117 -7.04 -7.95 -9.20
N ARG A 118 -6.78 -8.88 -10.10
CA ARG A 118 -7.79 -9.34 -11.06
C ARG A 118 -9.06 -9.86 -10.39
N GLY A 119 -8.88 -10.64 -9.32
CA GLY A 119 -10.03 -11.23 -8.61
C GLY A 119 -10.62 -10.34 -7.53
N PHE A 120 -9.86 -9.37 -7.03
CA PHE A 120 -10.26 -8.63 -5.84
C PHE A 120 -10.62 -7.18 -6.09
N HIS A 121 -10.20 -6.57 -7.21
CA HIS A 121 -10.40 -5.13 -7.41
C HIS A 121 -11.87 -4.72 -7.55
N THR A 122 -12.76 -5.66 -7.89
CA THR A 122 -14.21 -5.40 -7.99
C THR A 122 -14.93 -5.61 -6.67
N LEU A 123 -14.26 -6.17 -5.68
CA LEU A 123 -14.84 -6.37 -4.36
C LEU A 123 -14.82 -5.06 -3.56
N ASP A 124 -15.70 -4.97 -2.58
CA ASP A 124 -15.55 -3.94 -1.55
C ASP A 124 -14.15 -4.03 -0.95
N VAL A 125 -13.55 -2.89 -0.66
CA VAL A 125 -12.16 -2.85 -0.16
C VAL A 125 -11.99 -3.68 1.12
N THR A 126 -12.97 -3.62 2.01
CA THR A 126 -12.91 -4.39 3.26
C THR A 126 -12.93 -5.90 2.99
N MET A 127 -13.72 -6.33 2.01
CA MET A 127 -13.76 -7.74 1.62
C MET A 127 -12.42 -8.19 1.03
N ALA A 128 -11.81 -7.35 0.21
CA ALA A 128 -10.49 -7.65 -0.36
C ALA A 128 -9.45 -7.79 0.76
N ILE A 129 -9.47 -6.89 1.73
CA ILE A 129 -8.56 -6.95 2.88
C ILE A 129 -8.77 -8.23 3.67
N ASP A 130 -10.02 -8.55 4.01
CA ASP A 130 -10.34 -9.77 4.77
C ASP A 130 -9.87 -11.01 4.03
N ASP A 131 -10.06 -11.06 2.71
CA ASP A 131 -9.63 -12.20 1.90
C ASP A 131 -8.10 -12.33 1.83
N LEU A 132 -7.38 -11.21 1.73
CA LEU A 132 -5.92 -11.21 1.76
C LEU A 132 -5.40 -11.71 3.12
N LYS A 133 -6.01 -11.30 4.21
CA LYS A 133 -5.65 -11.78 5.54
C LYS A 133 -5.91 -13.29 5.67
N GLU A 134 -7.01 -13.76 5.11
CA GLU A 134 -7.35 -15.18 5.13
C GLU A 134 -6.32 -16.01 4.34
N ILE A 135 -5.91 -15.53 3.17
CA ILE A 135 -4.86 -16.20 2.38
C ILE A 135 -3.58 -16.32 3.20
N TYR A 136 -3.17 -15.24 3.85
CA TYR A 136 -1.98 -15.23 4.70
C TYR A 136 -2.11 -16.26 5.84
N ASN A 137 -3.25 -16.28 6.51
CA ASN A 137 -3.49 -17.19 7.63
C ASN A 137 -3.45 -18.65 7.17
N GLN A 138 -4.04 -18.96 6.03
CA GLN A 138 -4.04 -20.32 5.48
C GLN A 138 -2.63 -20.80 5.16
N VAL A 139 -1.81 -19.95 4.55
CA VAL A 139 -0.42 -20.29 4.22
C VAL A 139 0.39 -20.57 5.49
N HIS A 140 0.24 -19.73 6.51
CA HIS A 140 0.96 -19.87 7.77
C HIS A 140 0.49 -21.08 8.57
N GLU A 141 -0.80 -21.38 8.54
CA GLU A 141 -1.35 -22.57 9.19
C GLU A 141 -0.79 -23.84 8.56
N LYS A 142 -0.74 -23.90 7.23
CA LYS A 142 -0.13 -25.04 6.53
C LYS A 142 1.33 -25.25 6.91
N ARG A 143 2.09 -24.16 7.04
CA ARG A 143 3.50 -24.24 7.45
C ARG A 143 3.66 -24.77 8.86
N ARG A 144 2.73 -24.42 9.77
CA ARG A 144 2.78 -24.92 11.14
C ARG A 144 2.45 -26.40 11.23
N ASN A 145 1.65 -26.92 10.31
CA ASN A 145 1.24 -28.33 10.28
C ASN A 145 2.21 -29.25 9.56
N LEU A 146 3.27 -28.70 8.98
CA LEU A 146 4.37 -29.48 8.41
C LEU A 146 5.43 -29.73 9.49
#